data_780081bf497db40310773b82a4c861fc
#
_entry.id   780081bf497db40310773b82a4c861fc
#
_cell.length_a   1.000
_cell.length_b   1.000
_cell.length_c   1.000
_cell.angle_alpha   90.00
_cell.angle_beta   90.00
_cell.angle_gamma   90.00
#
_symmetry.space_group_name_H-M   'P 1'
#
loop_
_entity.id
_entity.type
_entity.pdbx_description
1 polymer ?
#
loop_
_entity_poly.entity_id
_entity_poly.type
_entity_poly.pdbx_seq_one_letter_code
_entity_poly.pdbx_strand_id
1 'polypeptide(L)'
;MNEDPRIRRLQFRAWHRGIKEADLAVGGFFDRYHAEWGEDELAWFECFIEEQDADIMAWALGTLPLPDVWRGPMWDKFVKMDFVEIGKK
;
A
#
# COMPACT_ATOMS: atom_id res chain seq x y z
N MET A 1 16.08 -7.53 -17.87
CA MET A 1 15.73 -7.53 -16.91
C MET A 1 14.74 -8.42 -16.46
N ASN A 2 14.86 -8.94 -15.51
CA ASN A 2 14.13 -9.92 -15.07
C ASN A 2 13.15 -9.56 -14.13
N GLU A 3 12.16 -8.84 -14.49
CA GLU A 3 11.19 -8.46 -13.59
C GLU A 3 10.22 -9.58 -13.37
N ASP A 4 9.92 -9.90 -12.13
CA ASP A 4 8.95 -10.89 -11.74
C ASP A 4 7.58 -10.40 -12.17
N PRO A 5 6.82 -11.16 -12.94
CA PRO A 5 5.48 -10.74 -13.34
C PRO A 5 4.56 -10.44 -12.17
N ARG A 6 4.75 -11.12 -11.04
CA ARG A 6 3.95 -10.85 -9.84
C ARG A 6 4.24 -9.43 -9.34
N ILE A 7 5.51 -9.05 -9.29
CA ILE A 7 5.88 -7.72 -8.83
C ILE A 7 5.36 -6.65 -9.78
N ARG A 8 5.47 -6.87 -11.07
CA ARG A 8 4.99 -5.89 -12.04
C ARG A 8 3.49 -5.69 -11.93
N ARG A 9 2.75 -6.78 -11.73
CA ARG A 9 1.30 -6.69 -11.60
C ARG A 9 0.93 -5.93 -10.32
N LEU A 10 1.64 -6.20 -9.23
CA LEU A 10 1.36 -5.50 -7.98
C LEU A 10 1.67 -4.03 -8.10
N GLN A 11 2.76 -3.69 -8.78
CA GLN A 11 3.10 -2.28 -8.97
C GLN A 11 2.02 -1.56 -9.76
N PHE A 12 1.55 -2.19 -10.83
CA PHE A 12 0.50 -1.59 -11.64
C PHE A 12 -0.75 -1.36 -10.80
N ARG A 13 -1.19 -2.37 -10.06
CA ARG A 13 -2.40 -2.26 -9.26
C ARG A 13 -2.25 -1.26 -8.12
N ALA A 14 -1.05 -1.13 -7.58
CA ALA A 14 -0.81 -0.19 -6.50
C ALA A 14 -0.91 1.26 -6.98
N TRP A 15 -0.55 1.50 -8.23
CA TRP A 15 -0.55 2.86 -8.78
C TRP A 15 -1.80 3.21 -9.57
N HIS A 16 -2.73 2.28 -9.74
CA HIS A 16 -3.94 2.53 -10.51
C HIS A 16 -5.16 2.22 -9.67
N ARG A 17 -5.31 3.01 -8.61
CA ARG A 17 -6.35 2.75 -7.62
C ARG A 17 -7.66 3.47 -7.91
N GLY A 18 -7.65 4.50 -8.65
CA GLY A 18 -8.88 5.21 -8.95
C GLY A 18 -8.93 6.61 -8.39
N ILE A 19 -8.27 6.87 -7.28
CA ILE A 19 -8.15 8.23 -6.79
C ILE A 19 -6.68 8.50 -6.53
N LYS A 20 -6.29 9.75 -6.73
CA LYS A 20 -4.89 10.11 -6.70
C LYS A 20 -4.24 9.88 -5.34
N GLU A 21 -4.97 10.19 -4.28
CA GLU A 21 -4.44 10.00 -2.95
C GLU A 21 -4.13 8.55 -2.67
N ALA A 22 -4.99 7.64 -3.12
CA ALA A 22 -4.75 6.23 -2.93
C ALA A 22 -3.59 5.75 -3.79
N ASP A 23 -3.48 6.26 -5.02
CA ASP A 23 -2.34 5.91 -5.88
C ASP A 23 -1.05 6.27 -5.18
N LEU A 24 -0.96 7.47 -4.65
CA LEU A 24 0.26 7.92 -4.00
C LEU A 24 0.55 7.15 -2.71
N ALA A 25 -0.49 6.84 -1.95
CA ALA A 25 -0.30 6.13 -0.69
C ALA A 25 0.09 4.67 -0.94
N VAL A 26 -0.69 3.97 -1.74
CA VAL A 26 -0.47 2.53 -1.94
C VAL A 26 0.70 2.30 -2.87
N GLY A 27 0.76 3.07 -3.97
CA GLY A 27 1.87 2.96 -4.92
C GLY A 27 3.19 3.37 -4.30
N GLY A 28 3.18 4.46 -3.54
CA GLY A 28 4.39 4.92 -2.88
C GLY A 28 4.91 3.93 -1.87
N PHE A 29 3.99 3.31 -1.12
CA PHE A 29 4.34 2.30 -0.15
C PHE A 29 5.03 1.12 -0.84
N PHE A 30 4.44 0.66 -1.93
CA PHE A 30 5.00 -0.44 -2.68
C PHE A 30 6.40 -0.08 -3.18
N ASP A 31 6.54 1.07 -3.81
CA ASP A 31 7.84 1.46 -4.37
C ASP A 31 8.90 1.59 -3.30
N ARG A 32 8.53 2.13 -2.13
CA ARG A 32 9.51 2.35 -1.12
C ARG A 32 9.98 1.08 -0.44
N TYR A 33 9.08 0.14 -0.22
CA TYR A 33 9.38 -0.98 0.64
C TYR A 33 9.44 -2.36 0.00
N HIS A 34 8.90 -2.52 -1.19
CA HIS A 34 8.72 -3.88 -1.72
C HIS A 34 10.05 -4.65 -1.89
N ALA A 35 11.13 -3.93 -2.13
CA ALA A 35 12.42 -4.60 -2.33
C ALA A 35 12.89 -5.35 -1.09
N GLU A 36 12.33 -4.98 0.06
CA GLU A 36 12.71 -5.60 1.32
C GLU A 36 11.74 -6.69 1.74
N TRP A 37 10.69 -6.91 0.98
CA TRP A 37 9.64 -7.83 1.40
C TRP A 37 9.97 -9.27 1.04
N GLY A 38 9.68 -10.16 1.96
CA GLY A 38 9.68 -11.59 1.66
C GLY A 38 8.30 -12.02 1.23
N GLU A 39 8.12 -13.32 1.17
CA GLU A 39 6.88 -13.88 0.67
C GLU A 39 5.67 -13.49 1.53
N ASP A 40 5.84 -13.47 2.84
CA ASP A 40 4.73 -13.15 3.73
C ASP A 40 4.26 -11.71 3.52
N GLU A 41 5.20 -10.79 3.35
CA GLU A 41 4.85 -9.40 3.15
C GLU A 41 4.20 -9.19 1.79
N LEU A 42 4.71 -9.86 0.76
CA LEU A 42 4.09 -9.77 -0.55
C LEU A 42 2.67 -10.29 -0.53
N ALA A 43 2.45 -11.40 0.18
CA ALA A 43 1.11 -11.96 0.28
C ALA A 43 0.17 -11.02 1.03
N TRP A 44 0.68 -10.39 2.09
CA TRP A 44 -0.10 -9.39 2.82
C TRP A 44 -0.54 -8.27 1.88
N PHE A 45 0.40 -7.76 1.10
CA PHE A 45 0.13 -6.64 0.22
C PHE A 45 -0.86 -7.04 -0.87
N GLU A 46 -0.72 -8.25 -1.42
CA GLU A 46 -1.65 -8.73 -2.43
C GLU A 46 -3.08 -8.76 -1.93
N CYS A 47 -3.27 -9.15 -0.69
CA CYS A 47 -4.60 -9.16 -0.11
C CYS A 47 -5.08 -7.74 0.20
N PHE A 48 -4.17 -6.92 0.70
CA PHE A 48 -4.51 -5.56 1.11
C PHE A 48 -5.03 -4.71 -0.07
N ILE A 49 -4.40 -4.85 -1.23
CA ILE A 49 -4.81 -4.04 -2.38
C ILE A 49 -6.16 -4.47 -2.97
N GLU A 50 -6.74 -5.55 -2.45
CA GLU A 50 -8.09 -5.92 -2.86
C GLU A 50 -9.14 -5.11 -2.12
N GLU A 51 -8.75 -4.40 -1.07
CA GLU A 51 -9.69 -3.56 -0.33
C GLU A 51 -9.99 -2.30 -1.12
N GLN A 52 -11.11 -1.69 -0.83
CA GLN A 52 -11.51 -0.50 -1.56
C GLN A 52 -10.74 0.71 -1.08
N ASP A 53 -10.47 1.62 -2.00
CA ASP A 53 -9.68 2.81 -1.70
C ASP A 53 -10.27 3.63 -0.57
N ALA A 54 -11.59 3.78 -0.58
CA ALA A 54 -12.24 4.57 0.46
C ALA A 54 -12.01 3.96 1.83
N ASP A 55 -12.04 2.64 1.92
CA ASP A 55 -11.81 1.97 3.19
C ASP A 55 -10.37 2.12 3.63
N ILE A 56 -9.43 1.90 2.72
CA ILE A 56 -8.01 2.01 3.04
C ILE A 56 -7.71 3.41 3.58
N MET A 57 -8.23 4.41 2.89
CA MET A 57 -7.94 5.79 3.30
C MET A 57 -8.63 6.14 4.61
N ALA A 58 -9.84 5.63 4.83
CA ALA A 58 -10.54 5.87 6.09
C ALA A 58 -9.80 5.23 7.26
N TRP A 59 -9.25 4.04 7.07
CA TRP A 59 -8.46 3.38 8.09
C TRP A 59 -7.19 4.18 8.38
N ALA A 60 -6.56 4.69 7.34
CA ALA A 60 -5.32 5.44 7.50
C ALA A 60 -5.56 6.77 8.21
N LEU A 61 -6.72 7.38 7.95
CA LEU A 61 -7.07 8.64 8.59
C LEU A 61 -7.69 8.46 9.97
N GLY A 62 -8.05 7.24 10.31
CA GLY A 62 -8.64 6.98 11.61
C GLY A 62 -10.13 7.23 11.69
N THR A 63 -10.79 7.43 10.54
CA THR A 63 -12.24 7.68 10.55
C THR A 63 -13.04 6.39 10.59
N LEU A 64 -12.40 5.25 10.27
CA LEU A 64 -13.01 3.95 10.48
C LEU A 64 -12.03 3.07 11.23
N PRO A 65 -12.50 2.16 12.08
CA PRO A 65 -11.58 1.31 12.82
C PRO A 65 -10.92 0.31 11.89
N LEU A 66 -9.63 0.10 12.08
CA LEU A 66 -8.86 -0.82 11.26
C LEU A 66 -9.22 -2.25 11.62
N PRO A 67 -9.57 -3.08 10.63
CA PRO A 67 -9.77 -4.50 10.90
C PRO A 67 -8.49 -5.14 11.44
N ASP A 68 -8.65 -6.04 12.39
CA ASP A 68 -7.50 -6.66 13.03
C ASP A 68 -6.60 -7.40 12.05
N VAL A 69 -7.16 -7.90 10.96
CA VAL A 69 -6.38 -8.66 9.99
C VAL A 69 -5.25 -7.82 9.38
N TRP A 70 -5.39 -6.50 9.40
CA TRP A 70 -4.36 -5.64 8.81
C TRP A 70 -3.37 -5.08 9.82
N ARG A 71 -3.59 -5.31 11.12
CA ARG A 71 -2.72 -4.76 12.14
C ARG A 71 -1.38 -5.47 12.12
N GLY A 72 -0.33 -4.72 12.35
CA GLY A 72 1.00 -5.29 12.42
C GLY A 72 2.04 -4.41 11.76
N PRO A 73 3.24 -4.92 11.57
CA PRO A 73 4.35 -4.10 11.06
C PRO A 73 4.11 -3.51 9.69
N MET A 74 3.42 -4.25 8.82
CA MET A 74 3.16 -3.72 7.48
C MET A 74 2.25 -2.50 7.55
N TRP A 75 1.18 -2.59 8.33
CA TRP A 75 0.26 -1.48 8.48
C TRP A 75 0.95 -0.29 9.15
N ASP A 76 1.78 -0.59 10.15
CA ASP A 76 2.48 0.48 10.87
C ASP A 76 3.36 1.29 9.93
N LYS A 77 4.01 0.63 8.99
CA LYS A 77 4.82 1.34 8.01
C LYS A 77 3.96 2.10 7.02
N PHE A 78 2.87 1.50 6.60
CA PHE A 78 1.99 2.14 5.62
C PHE A 78 1.41 3.44 6.17
N VAL A 79 0.93 3.40 7.39
CA VAL A 79 0.20 4.54 7.93
C VAL A 79 1.10 5.72 8.25
N LYS A 80 2.41 5.51 8.31
CA LYS A 80 3.32 6.63 8.53
C LYS A 80 3.33 7.58 7.35
N MET A 81 3.10 7.07 6.16
CA MET A 81 3.04 7.88 4.94
C MET A 81 4.31 8.68 4.68
N ASP A 82 5.45 8.21 5.19
CA ASP A 82 6.69 8.96 5.03
C ASP A 82 7.27 8.83 3.62
N PHE A 83 6.66 8.00 2.79
CA PHE A 83 7.05 7.84 1.40
C PHE A 83 6.20 8.68 0.46
N VAL A 84 5.19 9.36 0.99
CA VAL A 84 4.27 10.14 0.16
C VAL A 84 4.77 11.59 0.11
N GLU A 85 4.81 12.13 -1.10
CA GLU A 85 5.33 13.47 -1.27
C GLU A 85 4.26 14.53 -1.49
N ILE A 86 3.02 14.21 -1.24
CA ILE A 86 1.93 15.15 -1.42
C ILE A 86 2.13 16.33 -0.52
N GLY A 87 2.02 17.49 -1.09
CA GLY A 87 2.09 18.69 -0.28
C GLY A 87 3.47 19.10 0.14
N LYS A 88 4.50 18.38 -0.29
CA LYS A 88 5.80 18.74 0.10
C LYS A 88 6.26 19.90 -0.71
N LYS A 89 6.96 20.76 -0.12
CA LYS A 89 7.40 21.94 -0.82
C LYS A 89 8.84 21.92 -1.12
#